data_0eb4ae20104eeca362aa76f9097b55da
#
_entry.id   0eb4ae20104eeca362aa76f9097b55da
#
_cell.length_a   1.000
_cell.length_b   1.000
_cell.length_c   1.000
_cell.angle_alpha   90.00
_cell.angle_beta   90.00
_cell.angle_gamma   90.00
#
_symmetry.space_group_name_H-M   'P 1'
#
loop_
_entity.id
_entity.type
_entity.pdbx_description
1 polymer ?
#
loop_
_entity_poly.entity_id
_entity_poly.type
_entity_poly.pdbx_seq_one_letter_code
_entity_poly.pdbx_strand_id
1 'polypeptide(L)'
;EPVASTGTEQTVQADAAGTPAPADGSGLAPVPDTTGKPQVDEQLGGAGLPAAASAVLPRAIALEQSPRVTLDSPSVDGSISLTGARIDDLQLKNYHQTVDPTSPEIILLSPRGSENPYYAEFGWTAPASANVSLPGANTVWTQDTPGMLTPATPITLSYDNGAGLTFRKTISLDEDYMFT
;
A
#
# COMPACT_ATOMS: atom_id res chain seq x y z
N GLU A 1 59.05 -17.12 -5.07
CA GLU A 1 59.36 -16.18 -6.16
C GLU A 1 58.06 -15.55 -6.65
N PRO A 2 58.02 -14.22 -6.72
CA PRO A 2 56.79 -13.53 -7.13
C PRO A 2 56.85 -13.19 -8.63
N VAL A 3 55.72 -13.32 -9.30
CA VAL A 3 55.54 -12.75 -10.64
C VAL A 3 54.57 -11.56 -10.56
N ALA A 4 55.12 -10.40 -10.87
CA ALA A 4 54.41 -9.16 -11.04
C ALA A 4 53.63 -9.14 -12.37
N SER A 5 52.40 -8.66 -12.37
CA SER A 5 51.70 -8.31 -13.58
C SER A 5 51.28 -6.84 -13.52
N THR A 6 51.82 -6.10 -14.44
CA THR A 6 51.66 -4.67 -14.68
C THR A 6 50.30 -4.41 -15.30
N GLY A 7 49.45 -3.63 -14.66
CA GLY A 7 48.21 -3.13 -15.21
C GLY A 7 48.38 -1.66 -15.62
N THR A 8 48.09 -1.38 -16.87
CA THR A 8 48.20 -0.09 -17.55
C THR A 8 47.10 0.87 -17.12
N GLU A 9 47.49 2.02 -16.55
CA GLU A 9 46.59 3.17 -16.38
C GLU A 9 46.31 3.81 -17.72
N GLN A 10 45.04 3.99 -18.03
CA GLN A 10 44.57 4.76 -19.18
C GLN A 10 43.89 6.03 -18.67
N THR A 11 44.62 7.12 -18.66
CA THR A 11 44.14 8.48 -18.44
C THR A 11 43.34 8.93 -19.63
N VAL A 12 42.06 9.28 -19.43
CA VAL A 12 41.25 9.99 -20.42
C VAL A 12 41.26 11.46 -20.08
N GLN A 13 41.80 12.22 -21.01
CA GLN A 13 41.96 13.67 -21.01
C GLN A 13 40.60 14.32 -21.34
N ALA A 14 40.19 15.29 -20.53
CA ALA A 14 39.03 16.12 -20.78
C ALA A 14 39.40 17.24 -21.75
N ASP A 15 38.66 17.32 -22.85
CA ASP A 15 38.75 18.44 -23.79
C ASP A 15 37.63 19.43 -23.49
N ALA A 16 38.04 20.67 -23.24
CA ALA A 16 37.14 21.80 -23.01
C ALA A 16 37.13 22.66 -24.29
N ALA A 17 35.95 22.87 -24.85
CA ALA A 17 35.72 24.07 -25.67
C ALA A 17 34.23 24.20 -26.09
N GLY A 18 33.70 25.41 -25.93
CA GLY A 18 32.66 25.91 -26.79
C GLY A 18 31.39 26.43 -26.10
N THR A 19 31.49 27.67 -25.57
CA THR A 19 30.34 28.49 -25.28
C THR A 19 29.87 29.15 -26.58
N PRO A 20 28.59 29.11 -26.97
CA PRO A 20 28.02 30.06 -27.89
C PRO A 20 27.21 31.14 -27.14
N ALA A 21 27.40 32.38 -27.58
CA ALA A 21 26.77 33.60 -27.12
C ALA A 21 25.27 33.69 -27.48
N PRO A 22 24.51 34.58 -26.81
CA PRO A 22 23.07 34.72 -26.99
C PRO A 22 22.73 35.47 -28.27
N ALA A 23 21.73 34.97 -29.00
CA ALA A 23 21.11 35.66 -30.11
C ALA A 23 19.81 36.32 -29.64
N ASP A 24 19.78 37.65 -29.68
CA ASP A 24 18.59 38.51 -29.63
C ASP A 24 17.66 38.18 -30.81
N GLY A 25 16.39 38.01 -30.51
CA GLY A 25 15.35 37.81 -31.51
C GLY A 25 13.98 38.14 -30.96
N SER A 26 13.64 39.42 -30.94
CA SER A 26 12.27 39.89 -30.69
C SER A 26 11.31 39.35 -31.75
N GLY A 27 10.35 38.54 -31.32
CA GLY A 27 9.26 38.09 -32.14
C GLY A 27 8.01 37.89 -31.29
N LEU A 28 7.23 38.94 -31.12
CA LEU A 28 5.88 38.89 -30.56
C LEU A 28 4.97 38.15 -31.52
N ALA A 29 4.51 36.95 -31.11
CA ALA A 29 3.44 36.25 -31.79
C ALA A 29 2.08 36.88 -31.47
N PRO A 30 1.15 37.00 -32.43
CA PRO A 30 -0.14 37.64 -32.21
C PRO A 30 -1.04 36.77 -31.34
N VAL A 31 -1.72 37.41 -30.37
CA VAL A 31 -2.79 36.83 -29.56
C VAL A 31 -4.00 36.55 -30.44
N PRO A 32 -4.60 35.34 -30.40
CA PRO A 32 -5.88 35.10 -31.07
C PRO A 32 -7.03 35.76 -30.32
N ASP A 33 -7.84 36.47 -31.07
CA ASP A 33 -9.05 37.20 -30.69
C ASP A 33 -10.11 36.20 -30.21
N THR A 34 -10.61 36.37 -28.98
CA THR A 34 -11.66 35.56 -28.38
C THR A 34 -13.04 36.17 -28.58
N THR A 35 -13.61 36.03 -29.76
CA THR A 35 -15.03 36.22 -30.00
C THR A 35 -15.58 35.05 -30.83
N GLY A 36 -15.86 33.95 -30.16
CA GLY A 36 -16.56 32.81 -30.73
C GLY A 36 -17.28 32.09 -29.62
N LYS A 37 -18.60 32.08 -29.67
CA LYS A 37 -19.45 31.26 -28.80
C LYS A 37 -19.07 29.81 -28.88
N PRO A 38 -19.04 29.01 -27.76
CA PRO A 38 -18.85 27.57 -27.84
C PRO A 38 -20.08 26.91 -28.44
N GLN A 39 -19.91 26.31 -29.62
CA GLN A 39 -20.82 25.33 -30.17
C GLN A 39 -20.63 24.03 -29.40
N VAL A 40 -21.66 23.56 -28.74
CA VAL A 40 -21.72 22.23 -28.14
C VAL A 40 -21.98 21.23 -29.26
N ASP A 41 -20.92 20.57 -29.74
CA ASP A 41 -21.05 19.35 -30.48
C ASP A 41 -21.31 18.22 -29.48
N GLU A 42 -22.51 17.73 -29.54
CA GLU A 42 -22.99 16.56 -28.83
C GLU A 42 -22.41 15.29 -29.47
N GLN A 43 -21.14 14.95 -29.10
CA GLN A 43 -20.54 13.68 -29.43
C GLN A 43 -20.50 12.84 -28.15
N LEU A 44 -21.49 11.97 -27.99
CA LEU A 44 -21.54 10.90 -27.02
C LEU A 44 -20.39 9.91 -27.25
N GLY A 45 -19.22 10.24 -26.78
CA GLY A 45 -18.10 9.33 -26.57
C GLY A 45 -17.91 9.17 -25.08
N GLY A 46 -18.18 7.99 -24.52
CA GLY A 46 -18.06 7.71 -23.09
C GLY A 46 -16.69 8.02 -22.55
N ALA A 47 -16.45 9.24 -22.10
CA ALA A 47 -15.38 9.57 -21.20
C ALA A 47 -15.73 8.93 -19.85
N GLY A 48 -15.01 7.85 -19.51
CA GLY A 48 -15.09 7.28 -18.18
C GLY A 48 -14.90 8.39 -17.15
N LEU A 49 -15.85 8.55 -16.27
CA LEU A 49 -15.71 9.45 -15.13
C LEU A 49 -14.36 9.18 -14.48
N PRO A 50 -13.57 10.19 -14.13
CA PRO A 50 -12.35 9.98 -13.37
C PRO A 50 -12.78 9.23 -12.10
N ALA A 51 -12.15 8.07 -11.86
CA ALA A 51 -12.37 7.34 -10.62
C ALA A 51 -12.18 8.34 -9.49
N ALA A 52 -13.24 8.58 -8.72
CA ALA A 52 -13.19 9.51 -7.60
C ALA A 52 -12.00 9.08 -6.74
N ALA A 53 -11.00 9.95 -6.60
CA ALA A 53 -9.89 9.70 -5.71
C ALA A 53 -10.51 9.44 -4.33
N SER A 54 -10.34 8.23 -3.81
CA SER A 54 -10.87 7.87 -2.50
C SER A 54 -10.35 8.88 -1.50
N ALA A 55 -11.25 9.57 -0.82
CA ALA A 55 -10.86 10.57 0.17
C ALA A 55 -10.00 9.89 1.25
N VAL A 56 -8.90 10.54 1.60
CA VAL A 56 -8.06 10.09 2.71
C VAL A 56 -8.84 10.31 4.00
N LEU A 57 -8.98 9.24 4.79
CA LEU A 57 -9.77 9.24 6.03
C LEU A 57 -8.85 9.32 7.26
N PRO A 58 -9.30 9.95 8.35
CA PRO A 58 -8.68 9.75 9.64
C PRO A 58 -8.61 8.25 9.98
N ARG A 59 -7.50 7.80 10.61
CA ARG A 59 -7.28 6.37 10.91
C ARG A 59 -8.48 5.70 11.60
N ALA A 60 -9.06 6.36 12.61
CA ALA A 60 -10.22 5.82 13.33
C ALA A 60 -11.41 5.52 12.40
N ILE A 61 -11.71 6.44 11.49
CA ILE A 61 -12.80 6.26 10.51
C ILE A 61 -12.45 5.17 9.48
N ALA A 62 -11.18 5.09 9.07
CA ALA A 62 -10.73 4.05 8.15
C ALA A 62 -10.83 2.64 8.77
N LEU A 63 -10.63 2.49 10.08
CA LEU A 63 -10.80 1.23 10.80
C LEU A 63 -12.26 0.75 10.82
N GLU A 64 -13.23 1.65 10.88
CA GLU A 64 -14.67 1.34 10.87
C GLU A 64 -15.19 0.84 9.52
N GLN A 65 -14.41 0.99 8.43
CA GLN A 65 -14.85 0.63 7.09
C GLN A 65 -14.94 -0.88 6.83
N SER A 66 -14.47 -1.71 7.73
CA SER A 66 -14.53 -3.17 7.59
C SER A 66 -14.79 -3.87 8.92
N PRO A 67 -15.45 -5.06 8.90
CA PRO A 67 -15.50 -5.91 10.08
C PRO A 67 -14.08 -6.35 10.45
N ARG A 68 -13.82 -6.48 11.76
CA ARG A 68 -12.47 -6.69 12.28
C ARG A 68 -12.43 -7.76 13.37
N VAL A 69 -11.28 -8.41 13.51
CA VAL A 69 -10.95 -9.29 14.63
C VAL A 69 -9.91 -8.57 15.49
N THR A 70 -10.22 -8.37 16.76
CA THR A 70 -9.28 -7.76 17.72
C THR A 70 -8.09 -8.69 17.95
N LEU A 71 -6.93 -8.11 18.11
CA LEU A 71 -5.73 -8.81 18.58
C LEU A 71 -5.17 -8.14 19.84
N ASP A 72 -4.61 -8.94 20.72
CA ASP A 72 -3.99 -8.49 21.95
C ASP A 72 -2.91 -9.45 22.43
N SER A 73 -1.73 -8.91 22.71
CA SER A 73 -0.61 -9.61 23.32
C SER A 73 0.11 -8.70 24.32
N PRO A 74 1.10 -9.20 25.08
CA PRO A 74 1.91 -8.35 25.94
C PRO A 74 2.65 -7.23 25.20
N SER A 75 2.93 -7.41 23.92
CA SER A 75 3.79 -6.53 23.13
C SER A 75 3.06 -5.66 22.14
N VAL A 76 1.93 -6.14 21.60
CA VAL A 76 1.14 -5.44 20.57
C VAL A 76 -0.35 -5.58 20.82
N ASP A 77 -1.10 -4.57 20.39
CA ASP A 77 -2.55 -4.62 20.25
C ASP A 77 -3.00 -4.04 18.91
N GLY A 78 -4.27 -4.22 18.60
CA GLY A 78 -4.85 -3.74 17.37
C GLY A 78 -5.96 -4.63 16.84
N SER A 79 -6.03 -4.75 15.50
CA SER A 79 -7.04 -5.59 14.86
C SER A 79 -6.68 -5.97 13.43
N ILE A 80 -7.30 -7.06 12.96
CA ILE A 80 -7.18 -7.60 11.61
C ILE A 80 -8.46 -7.30 10.84
N SER A 81 -8.35 -6.67 9.68
CA SER A 81 -9.47 -6.44 8.78
C SER A 81 -9.94 -7.76 8.16
N LEU A 82 -11.24 -8.06 8.25
CA LEU A 82 -11.82 -9.18 7.52
C LEU A 82 -11.95 -8.90 6.02
N THR A 83 -11.88 -7.64 5.59
CA THR A 83 -11.78 -7.30 4.16
C THR A 83 -10.34 -7.45 3.69
N GLY A 84 -10.08 -8.41 2.82
CA GLY A 84 -8.75 -8.78 2.34
C GLY A 84 -7.95 -9.64 3.33
N ALA A 85 -8.46 -9.91 4.52
CA ALA A 85 -7.74 -10.57 5.62
C ALA A 85 -6.37 -9.91 5.87
N ARG A 86 -6.37 -8.58 6.06
CA ARG A 86 -5.18 -7.74 6.22
C ARG A 86 -4.86 -7.50 7.69
N ILE A 87 -3.57 -7.51 8.00
CA ILE A 87 -3.05 -6.97 9.25
C ILE A 87 -2.75 -5.49 8.98
N ASP A 88 -3.64 -4.60 9.38
CA ASP A 88 -3.60 -3.19 9.01
C ASP A 88 -3.89 -2.24 10.19
N ASP A 89 -3.84 -2.76 11.39
CA ASP A 89 -4.02 -2.02 12.63
C ASP A 89 -3.18 -2.68 13.72
N LEU A 90 -2.02 -2.10 13.98
CA LEU A 90 -1.09 -2.60 14.98
C LEU A 90 -0.43 -1.46 15.73
N GLN A 91 -0.43 -1.54 17.06
CA GLN A 91 0.22 -0.63 17.97
C GLN A 91 1.24 -1.37 18.83
N LEU A 92 2.32 -0.71 19.17
CA LEU A 92 3.41 -1.26 19.97
C LEU A 92 3.27 -0.81 21.41
N LYS A 93 2.75 -1.67 22.31
CA LYS A 93 2.49 -1.35 23.71
C LYS A 93 3.71 -0.89 24.49
N ASN A 94 4.88 -1.40 24.15
CA ASN A 94 6.13 -1.12 24.84
C ASN A 94 6.91 0.07 24.25
N TYR A 95 6.36 0.73 23.22
CA TYR A 95 7.02 1.84 22.53
C TYR A 95 6.08 3.03 22.40
N HIS A 96 6.55 4.19 22.81
CA HIS A 96 5.79 5.44 22.82
C HIS A 96 6.39 6.45 21.86
N GLN A 97 5.58 7.41 21.43
CA GLN A 97 6.00 8.43 20.46
C GLN A 97 7.07 9.38 21.00
N THR A 98 7.16 9.51 22.33
CA THR A 98 8.19 10.29 23.01
C THR A 98 8.80 9.47 24.15
N VAL A 99 9.83 10.02 24.82
CA VAL A 99 10.42 9.40 26.02
C VAL A 99 9.51 9.41 27.25
N ASP A 100 8.39 10.12 27.17
CA ASP A 100 7.36 10.11 28.20
C ASP A 100 6.48 8.84 28.05
N PRO A 101 6.46 7.96 29.07
CA PRO A 101 5.68 6.72 28.99
C PRO A 101 4.15 6.94 29.00
N THR A 102 3.68 8.17 29.23
CA THR A 102 2.26 8.54 29.12
C THR A 102 1.89 9.05 27.73
N SER A 103 2.86 9.22 26.83
CA SER A 103 2.58 9.61 25.46
C SER A 103 1.96 8.45 24.68
N PRO A 104 1.25 8.73 23.55
CA PRO A 104 0.62 7.69 22.76
C PRO A 104 1.61 6.61 22.30
N GLU A 105 1.13 5.40 22.18
CA GLU A 105 1.88 4.27 21.64
C GLU A 105 2.25 4.49 20.17
N ILE A 106 3.29 3.82 19.71
CA ILE A 106 3.68 3.87 18.29
C ILE A 106 2.69 3.04 17.48
N ILE A 107 2.06 3.67 16.51
CA ILE A 107 1.26 3.02 15.48
C ILE A 107 2.21 2.46 14.43
N LEU A 108 2.30 1.13 14.34
CA LEU A 108 3.14 0.45 13.37
C LEU A 108 2.41 0.22 12.04
N LEU A 109 1.14 -0.20 12.11
CA LEU A 109 0.32 -0.42 10.91
C LEU A 109 -0.92 0.46 10.94
N SER A 110 -1.33 0.92 9.75
CA SER A 110 -2.51 1.76 9.54
C SER A 110 -3.29 1.29 8.32
N PRO A 111 -4.64 1.36 8.35
CA PRO A 111 -5.47 0.77 7.31
C PRO A 111 -5.37 1.50 5.98
N ARG A 112 -5.69 0.76 4.93
CA ARG A 112 -5.83 1.32 3.58
C ARG A 112 -6.88 2.44 3.58
N GLY A 113 -6.55 3.57 2.95
CA GLY A 113 -7.40 4.76 2.89
C GLY A 113 -7.19 5.73 4.05
N SER A 114 -6.37 5.42 5.05
CA SER A 114 -5.93 6.38 6.07
C SER A 114 -4.83 7.30 5.51
N GLU A 115 -4.46 8.33 6.28
CA GLU A 115 -3.43 9.32 5.90
C GLU A 115 -2.06 8.69 5.63
N ASN A 116 -1.67 7.67 6.40
CA ASN A 116 -0.40 6.97 6.29
C ASN A 116 -0.64 5.46 6.25
N PRO A 117 -1.14 4.90 5.14
CA PRO A 117 -1.47 3.50 5.06
C PRO A 117 -0.21 2.64 5.04
N TYR A 118 -0.12 1.71 5.96
CA TYR A 118 0.94 0.72 6.02
C TYR A 118 0.40 -0.57 6.60
N TYR A 119 0.37 -1.64 5.81
CA TYR A 119 -0.29 -2.89 6.17
C TYR A 119 0.36 -4.10 5.50
N ALA A 120 0.11 -5.29 6.05
CA ALA A 120 0.50 -6.56 5.46
C ALA A 120 -0.72 -7.27 4.87
N GLU A 121 -0.58 -7.75 3.63
CA GLU A 121 -1.59 -8.53 2.92
C GLU A 121 -0.95 -9.76 2.28
N PHE A 122 -1.56 -10.92 2.49
CA PHE A 122 -1.12 -12.19 1.92
C PHE A 122 -2.21 -12.71 0.99
N GLY A 123 -1.83 -13.17 -0.19
CA GLY A 123 -2.76 -13.64 -1.20
C GLY A 123 -2.30 -14.91 -1.90
N TRP A 124 -3.13 -15.38 -2.81
CA TRP A 124 -2.83 -16.50 -3.69
C TRP A 124 -2.62 -16.02 -5.11
N THR A 125 -1.78 -16.75 -5.82
CA THR A 125 -1.60 -16.58 -7.25
C THR A 125 -1.90 -17.91 -7.95
N ALA A 126 -2.44 -17.84 -9.15
CA ALA A 126 -2.67 -19.00 -10.00
C ALA A 126 -2.23 -18.68 -11.44
N PRO A 127 -1.80 -19.70 -12.21
CA PRO A 127 -1.57 -19.52 -13.63
C PRO A 127 -2.86 -19.06 -14.33
N ALA A 128 -2.75 -18.24 -15.36
CA ALA A 128 -3.93 -17.75 -16.10
C ALA A 128 -4.78 -18.90 -16.69
N SER A 129 -4.17 -20.05 -16.95
CA SER A 129 -4.85 -21.24 -17.43
C SER A 129 -5.70 -21.97 -16.40
N ALA A 130 -5.52 -21.67 -15.10
CA ALA A 130 -6.23 -22.38 -14.02
C ALA A 130 -7.72 -22.03 -13.93
N ASN A 131 -8.13 -20.89 -14.49
CA ASN A 131 -9.52 -20.40 -14.48
C ASN A 131 -10.19 -20.48 -13.09
N VAL A 132 -9.45 -20.08 -12.05
CA VAL A 132 -9.86 -20.11 -10.64
C VAL A 132 -10.14 -18.72 -10.14
N SER A 133 -11.30 -18.51 -9.49
CA SER A 133 -11.60 -17.29 -8.76
C SER A 133 -10.85 -17.29 -7.43
N LEU A 134 -9.84 -16.42 -7.31
CA LEU A 134 -9.04 -16.27 -6.10
C LEU A 134 -9.58 -15.14 -5.22
N PRO A 135 -9.45 -15.23 -3.88
CA PRO A 135 -9.73 -14.09 -3.02
C PRO A 135 -8.77 -12.93 -3.29
N GLY A 136 -9.30 -11.72 -3.34
CA GLY A 136 -8.56 -10.49 -3.58
C GLY A 136 -8.65 -9.51 -2.41
N ALA A 137 -8.12 -8.31 -2.62
CA ALA A 137 -8.01 -7.25 -1.61
C ALA A 137 -9.36 -6.79 -1.02
N ASN A 138 -10.46 -7.00 -1.74
CA ASN A 138 -11.82 -6.60 -1.32
C ASN A 138 -12.68 -7.80 -0.89
N THR A 139 -12.13 -9.02 -0.88
CA THR A 139 -12.84 -10.21 -0.40
C THR A 139 -13.10 -10.09 1.08
N VAL A 140 -14.35 -10.29 1.48
CA VAL A 140 -14.72 -10.34 2.90
C VAL A 140 -14.59 -11.77 3.39
N TRP A 141 -13.79 -11.95 4.42
CA TRP A 141 -13.52 -13.23 5.06
C TRP A 141 -14.43 -13.46 6.25
N THR A 142 -14.71 -14.71 6.56
CA THR A 142 -15.46 -15.11 7.75
C THR A 142 -14.48 -15.66 8.78
N GLN A 143 -14.62 -15.25 10.02
CA GLN A 143 -13.88 -15.83 11.13
C GLN A 143 -14.56 -17.14 11.53
N ASP A 144 -13.83 -18.29 11.46
CA ASP A 144 -14.38 -19.60 11.73
C ASP A 144 -14.69 -19.83 13.21
N THR A 145 -13.86 -19.26 14.10
CA THR A 145 -14.03 -19.39 15.55
C THR A 145 -14.10 -18.01 16.18
N PRO A 146 -15.19 -17.66 16.87
CA PRO A 146 -15.30 -16.37 17.56
C PRO A 146 -14.20 -16.18 18.62
N GLY A 147 -13.74 -14.96 18.78
CA GLY A 147 -12.71 -14.61 19.77
C GLY A 147 -11.68 -13.62 19.20
N MET A 148 -10.77 -13.20 20.07
CA MET A 148 -9.65 -12.35 19.70
C MET A 148 -8.40 -13.20 19.41
N LEU A 149 -7.50 -12.66 18.59
CA LEU A 149 -6.18 -13.24 18.41
C LEU A 149 -5.31 -12.90 19.62
N THR A 150 -4.79 -13.92 20.26
CA THR A 150 -3.82 -13.80 21.37
C THR A 150 -2.70 -14.80 21.17
N PRO A 151 -1.59 -14.74 21.91
CA PRO A 151 -0.53 -15.75 21.83
C PRO A 151 -1.03 -17.18 22.10
N ALA A 152 -2.07 -17.32 22.92
CA ALA A 152 -2.67 -18.62 23.23
C ALA A 152 -3.81 -19.04 22.28
N THR A 153 -4.35 -18.10 21.49
CA THR A 153 -5.57 -18.33 20.71
C THR A 153 -5.37 -17.86 19.26
N PRO A 154 -4.87 -18.71 18.37
CA PRO A 154 -4.84 -18.45 16.95
C PRO A 154 -6.25 -18.29 16.38
N ILE A 155 -6.39 -17.53 15.31
CA ILE A 155 -7.64 -17.38 14.57
C ILE A 155 -7.54 -18.04 13.19
N THR A 156 -8.69 -18.53 12.71
CA THR A 156 -8.81 -19.01 11.33
C THR A 156 -9.88 -18.21 10.62
N LEU A 157 -9.52 -17.71 9.45
CA LEU A 157 -10.40 -17.01 8.52
C LEU A 157 -10.65 -17.88 7.32
N SER A 158 -11.90 -17.95 6.85
CA SER A 158 -12.27 -18.73 5.67
C SER A 158 -13.01 -17.87 4.64
N TYR A 159 -12.87 -18.27 3.39
CA TYR A 159 -13.60 -17.71 2.24
C TYR A 159 -13.93 -18.82 1.26
N ASP A 160 -15.19 -18.95 0.90
CA ASP A 160 -15.67 -19.84 -0.16
C ASP A 160 -15.87 -19.03 -1.46
N ASN A 161 -15.26 -19.48 -2.55
CA ASN A 161 -15.36 -18.78 -3.84
C ASN A 161 -16.65 -19.11 -4.62
N GLY A 162 -17.54 -19.93 -4.08
CA GLY A 162 -18.77 -20.37 -4.75
C GLY A 162 -18.54 -21.34 -5.92
N ALA A 163 -17.31 -21.72 -6.20
CA ALA A 163 -16.90 -22.60 -7.28
C ALA A 163 -16.24 -23.88 -6.77
N GLY A 164 -16.50 -24.26 -5.52
CA GLY A 164 -16.02 -25.49 -4.90
C GLY A 164 -14.64 -25.39 -4.23
N LEU A 165 -14.11 -24.17 -4.04
CA LEU A 165 -12.87 -23.96 -3.31
C LEU A 165 -13.10 -23.09 -2.07
N THR A 166 -12.69 -23.60 -0.93
CA THR A 166 -12.64 -22.87 0.32
C THR A 166 -11.19 -22.52 0.66
N PHE A 167 -10.89 -21.23 0.77
CA PHE A 167 -9.61 -20.72 1.18
C PHE A 167 -9.59 -20.52 2.69
N ARG A 168 -8.47 -20.82 3.33
CA ARG A 168 -8.29 -20.63 4.77
C ARG A 168 -6.97 -19.95 5.06
N LYS A 169 -7.01 -19.02 6.02
CA LYS A 169 -5.83 -18.39 6.63
C LYS A 169 -5.89 -18.63 8.12
N THR A 170 -4.90 -19.30 8.66
CA THR A 170 -4.69 -19.36 10.10
C THR A 170 -3.63 -18.34 10.46
N ILE A 171 -3.92 -17.50 11.44
CA ILE A 171 -3.03 -16.44 11.92
C ILE A 171 -2.78 -16.71 13.39
N SER A 172 -1.52 -16.83 13.76
CA SER A 172 -1.05 -16.89 15.14
C SER A 172 -0.13 -15.72 15.44
N LEU A 173 -0.02 -15.35 16.69
CA LEU A 173 0.80 -14.28 17.22
C LEU A 173 1.54 -14.84 18.43
N ASP A 174 2.82 -14.54 18.56
CA ASP A 174 3.58 -14.84 19.77
C ASP A 174 3.67 -13.64 20.72
N GLU A 175 4.44 -13.78 21.80
CA GLU A 175 4.66 -12.71 22.77
C GLU A 175 5.70 -11.69 22.29
N ASP A 176 6.50 -12.04 21.27
CA ASP A 176 7.67 -11.29 20.78
C ASP A 176 7.42 -10.64 19.39
N TYR A 177 6.18 -10.19 19.08
CA TYR A 177 5.82 -9.47 17.86
C TYR A 177 5.72 -10.29 16.57
N MET A 178 5.88 -11.63 16.62
CA MET A 178 5.90 -12.46 15.42
C MET A 178 4.50 -12.97 15.06
N PHE A 179 4.11 -12.72 13.82
CA PHE A 179 2.93 -13.32 13.21
C PHE A 179 3.31 -14.52 12.34
N THR A 180 2.55 -15.59 12.43
CA THR A 180 2.70 -16.80 11.61
C THR A 180 1.38 -17.20 10.96
#